data_017472829aa673fc4313adab7b9d3c82
#
_entry.id   017472829aa673fc4313adab7b9d3c82
#
_cell.length_a   1.000
_cell.length_b   1.000
_cell.length_c   1.000
_cell.angle_alpha   90.00
_cell.angle_beta   90.00
_cell.angle_gamma   90.00
#
_symmetry.space_group_name_H-M   'P 1'
#
loop_
_entity.id
_entity.type
_entity.pdbx_description
1 polymer ?
#
loop_
_entity_poly.entity_id
_entity_poly.type
_entity_poly.pdbx_seq_one_letter_code
_entity_poly.pdbx_strand_id
1 'polypeptide(L)'
;MTGYVFTYGVDGFGADVAPAHEEGVYLDYDKAFQHLVELNESAIAECGRRFYEKGYGEDYYPETDTALAKLEEAEDWEAYEKELNKHILTNIKSICERIMEFDEPPFGMYSMEEIEIHI
;
A
#
# COMPACT_ATOMS: atom_id res chain seq x y z
N MET A 1 -23.32 13.86 6.76
CA MET A 1 -22.48 12.93 7.55
C MET A 1 -21.32 12.46 6.68
N THR A 2 -20.14 12.50 7.22
CA THR A 2 -18.92 12.08 6.49
C THR A 2 -18.69 10.58 6.69
N GLY A 3 -18.35 9.90 5.61
CA GLY A 3 -17.96 8.50 5.63
C GLY A 3 -16.68 8.26 4.84
N TYR A 4 -16.13 7.07 4.94
CA TYR A 4 -14.90 6.66 4.29
C TYR A 4 -15.11 5.35 3.55
N VAL A 5 -14.77 5.34 2.27
CA VAL A 5 -14.86 4.17 1.40
C VAL A 5 -13.49 3.82 0.85
N PHE A 6 -13.32 2.60 0.38
CA PHE A 6 -12.04 2.09 -0.08
C PHE A 6 -12.04 1.91 -1.59
N THR A 7 -10.86 2.13 -2.18
CA THR A 7 -10.59 1.89 -3.59
C THR A 7 -9.31 1.08 -3.71
N TYR A 8 -9.10 0.40 -4.82
CA TYR A 8 -7.85 -0.32 -5.06
C TYR A 8 -7.40 -0.21 -6.51
N GLY A 9 -6.10 -0.34 -6.73
CA GLY A 9 -5.52 -0.30 -8.06
C GLY A 9 -5.71 -1.61 -8.81
N VAL A 10 -6.30 -1.56 -9.99
CA VAL A 10 -6.66 -2.75 -10.78
C VAL A 10 -5.78 -2.96 -12.00
N ASP A 11 -4.99 -1.96 -12.41
CA ASP A 11 -4.19 -2.04 -13.62
C ASP A 11 -2.73 -1.76 -13.36
N GLY A 12 -1.85 -2.61 -13.88
CA GLY A 12 -0.40 -2.41 -13.81
C GLY A 12 0.12 -1.32 -14.75
N PHE A 13 -0.68 -0.82 -15.67
CA PHE A 13 -0.27 0.17 -16.68
C PHE A 13 -0.71 1.59 -16.41
N GLY A 14 -1.36 1.86 -15.31
CA GLY A 14 -1.73 3.22 -14.97
C GLY A 14 -3.01 3.29 -14.18
N ALA A 15 -3.75 4.19 -14.43
CA ALA A 15 -4.75 4.95 -13.81
C ALA A 15 -6.05 4.25 -13.42
N ASP A 16 -6.19 2.95 -13.55
CA ASP A 16 -7.46 2.32 -13.25
C ASP A 16 -7.60 2.00 -11.78
N VAL A 17 -8.63 2.59 -11.19
CA VAL A 17 -9.00 2.41 -9.80
C VAL A 17 -10.40 1.82 -9.75
N ALA A 18 -10.58 0.78 -8.97
CA ALA A 18 -11.88 0.17 -8.75
C ALA A 18 -12.37 0.42 -7.34
N PRO A 19 -13.67 0.65 -7.14
CA PRO A 19 -14.22 0.74 -5.80
C PRO A 19 -14.21 -0.63 -5.12
N ALA A 20 -13.85 -0.66 -3.84
CA ALA A 20 -13.84 -1.86 -3.02
C ALA A 20 -15.10 -1.88 -2.14
N HIS A 21 -16.27 -2.06 -2.77
CA HIS A 21 -17.56 -2.01 -2.08
C HIS A 21 -17.71 -3.06 -0.98
N GLU A 22 -17.07 -4.21 -1.15
CA GLU A 22 -17.08 -5.30 -0.18
C GLU A 22 -16.46 -4.92 1.16
N GLU A 23 -15.62 -3.88 1.18
CA GLU A 23 -14.99 -3.40 2.42
C GLU A 23 -15.90 -2.46 3.23
N GLY A 24 -17.04 -2.07 2.67
CA GLY A 24 -18.05 -1.30 3.37
C GLY A 24 -17.72 0.19 3.51
N VAL A 25 -18.50 0.84 4.37
CA VAL A 25 -18.35 2.27 4.66
C VAL A 25 -18.08 2.45 6.15
N TYR A 26 -17.04 3.20 6.48
CA TYR A 26 -16.73 3.54 7.87
C TYR A 26 -17.09 4.98 8.17
N LEU A 27 -17.60 5.23 9.37
CA LEU A 27 -17.97 6.58 9.82
C LEU A 27 -16.90 7.21 10.71
N ASP A 28 -15.95 6.41 11.19
CA ASP A 28 -14.85 6.84 12.04
C ASP A 28 -13.53 6.76 11.26
N TYR A 29 -12.82 7.88 11.18
CA TYR A 29 -11.57 7.95 10.43
C TYR A 29 -10.51 6.97 10.95
N ASP A 30 -10.32 6.89 12.26
CA ASP A 30 -9.27 6.05 12.84
C ASP A 30 -9.53 4.57 12.58
N LYS A 31 -10.79 4.15 12.67
CA LYS A 31 -11.18 2.78 12.33
C LYS A 31 -11.03 2.49 10.85
N ALA A 32 -11.39 3.43 10.00
CA ALA A 32 -11.22 3.32 8.56
C ALA A 32 -9.74 3.20 8.20
N PHE A 33 -8.90 4.04 8.77
CA PHE A 33 -7.45 4.01 8.54
C PHE A 33 -6.83 2.70 9.02
N GLN A 34 -7.24 2.21 10.18
CA GLN A 34 -6.76 0.91 10.67
C GLN A 34 -7.13 -0.22 9.71
N HIS A 35 -8.34 -0.20 9.17
CA HIS A 35 -8.77 -1.18 8.18
C HIS A 35 -7.95 -1.06 6.88
N LEU A 36 -7.68 0.17 6.44
CA LEU A 36 -6.80 0.42 5.30
C LEU A 36 -5.41 -0.17 5.51
N VAL A 37 -4.84 0.00 6.69
CA VAL A 37 -3.54 -0.59 7.05
C VAL A 37 -3.60 -2.12 6.95
N GLU A 38 -4.63 -2.75 7.49
CA GLU A 38 -4.80 -4.20 7.44
C GLU A 38 -4.94 -4.73 6.01
N LEU A 39 -5.69 -4.02 5.17
CA LEU A 39 -5.82 -4.37 3.74
C LEU A 39 -4.47 -4.30 3.03
N ASN A 40 -3.72 -3.25 3.26
CA ASN A 40 -2.42 -3.06 2.63
C ASN A 40 -1.35 -3.99 3.18
N GLU A 41 -1.40 -4.38 4.44
CA GLU A 41 -0.53 -5.41 4.99
C GLU A 41 -0.68 -6.73 4.22
N SER A 42 -1.92 -7.14 3.97
CA SER A 42 -2.20 -8.34 3.19
C SER A 42 -1.74 -8.20 1.74
N ALA A 43 -1.96 -7.04 1.13
CA ALA A 43 -1.53 -6.78 -0.24
C ALA A 43 -0.01 -6.82 -0.37
N ILE A 44 0.73 -6.27 0.59
CA ILE A 44 2.18 -6.26 0.57
C ILE A 44 2.75 -7.65 0.76
N ALA A 45 2.13 -8.49 1.58
CA ALA A 45 2.55 -9.88 1.72
C ALA A 45 2.55 -10.63 0.39
N GLU A 46 1.63 -10.26 -0.51
CA GLU A 46 1.51 -10.88 -1.83
C GLU A 46 2.26 -10.13 -2.94
N CYS A 47 2.35 -8.80 -2.85
CA CYS A 47 2.78 -7.93 -3.94
C CYS A 47 3.85 -6.91 -3.56
N GLY A 48 4.52 -7.05 -2.42
CA GLY A 48 5.46 -6.05 -1.91
C GLY A 48 6.60 -5.72 -2.87
N ARG A 49 7.13 -6.71 -3.57
CA ARG A 49 8.18 -6.53 -4.56
C ARG A 49 7.73 -5.62 -5.70
N ARG A 50 6.51 -5.83 -6.19
CA ARG A 50 5.94 -5.02 -7.26
C ARG A 50 5.74 -3.57 -6.83
N PHE A 51 5.27 -3.38 -5.60
CA PHE A 51 5.13 -2.05 -5.01
C PHE A 51 6.47 -1.31 -4.96
N TYR A 52 7.51 -1.99 -4.50
CA TYR A 52 8.85 -1.43 -4.39
C TYR A 52 9.46 -1.10 -5.76
N GLU A 53 9.35 -2.03 -6.72
CA GLU A 53 9.88 -1.86 -8.07
C GLU A 53 9.27 -0.68 -8.83
N LYS A 54 8.06 -0.25 -8.46
CA LYS A 54 7.41 0.92 -9.05
C LYS A 54 7.86 2.24 -8.43
N GLY A 55 8.85 2.22 -7.55
CA GLY A 55 9.43 3.42 -6.99
C GLY A 55 8.75 3.95 -5.73
N TYR A 56 7.68 3.33 -5.26
CA TYR A 56 6.99 3.77 -4.06
C TYR A 56 7.80 3.57 -2.78
N GLY A 57 8.80 2.68 -2.82
CA GLY A 57 9.68 2.42 -1.69
C GLY A 57 11.08 2.99 -1.84
N GLU A 58 11.62 3.04 -3.05
CA GLU A 58 13.01 3.44 -3.31
C GLU A 58 13.34 4.87 -2.84
N ASP A 59 12.48 5.82 -3.19
CA ASP A 59 12.71 7.23 -2.90
C ASP A 59 12.60 7.58 -1.42
N TYR A 60 12.00 6.70 -0.63
CA TYR A 60 11.64 7.01 0.74
C TYR A 60 12.46 6.27 1.79
N TYR A 61 13.12 5.18 1.41
CA TYR A 61 13.83 4.32 2.35
C TYR A 61 15.22 3.93 1.81
N PRO A 62 16.15 4.89 1.68
CA PRO A 62 17.48 4.61 1.11
C PRO A 62 18.29 3.58 1.90
N GLU A 63 18.06 3.45 3.22
CA GLU A 63 18.70 2.43 4.03
C GLU A 63 18.26 1.01 3.62
N THR A 64 17.00 0.87 3.23
CA THR A 64 16.45 -0.38 2.71
C THR A 64 17.15 -0.77 1.42
N ASP A 65 17.36 0.19 0.50
CA ASP A 65 18.07 -0.04 -0.74
C ASP A 65 19.48 -0.59 -0.51
N THR A 66 20.19 -0.03 0.45
CA THR A 66 21.56 -0.48 0.77
C THR A 66 21.57 -1.91 1.27
N ALA A 67 20.62 -2.27 2.14
CA ALA A 67 20.49 -3.64 2.65
C ALA A 67 20.10 -4.62 1.56
N LEU A 68 19.18 -4.24 0.70
CA LEU A 68 18.70 -5.09 -0.40
C LEU A 68 19.75 -5.30 -1.48
N ALA A 69 20.58 -4.29 -1.77
CA ALA A 69 21.65 -4.39 -2.77
C ALA A 69 22.62 -5.53 -2.45
N LYS A 70 22.93 -5.72 -1.17
CA LYS A 70 23.83 -6.82 -0.75
C LYS A 70 23.22 -8.19 -1.00
N LEU A 71 21.92 -8.34 -0.77
CA LEU A 71 21.21 -9.59 -1.01
C LEU A 71 21.05 -9.86 -2.50
N GLU A 72 20.86 -8.82 -3.29
CA GLU A 72 20.81 -8.93 -4.75
C GLU A 72 22.15 -9.38 -5.31
N GLU A 73 23.26 -8.82 -4.84
CA GLU A 73 24.60 -9.26 -5.24
C GLU A 73 24.89 -10.71 -4.89
N ALA A 74 24.38 -11.19 -3.76
CA ALA A 74 24.50 -12.56 -3.32
C ALA A 74 23.53 -13.52 -4.03
N GLU A 75 22.61 -12.98 -4.85
CA GLU A 75 21.56 -13.73 -5.53
C GLU A 75 20.66 -14.52 -4.57
N ASP A 76 20.55 -14.06 -3.32
CA ASP A 76 19.70 -14.68 -2.30
C ASP A 76 18.30 -14.01 -2.32
N TRP A 77 17.52 -14.43 -3.29
CA TRP A 77 16.20 -13.85 -3.55
C TRP A 77 15.17 -14.12 -2.45
N GLU A 78 15.30 -15.24 -1.74
CA GLU A 78 14.42 -15.55 -0.62
C GLU A 78 14.64 -14.59 0.55
N ALA A 79 15.91 -14.36 0.90
CA ALA A 79 16.27 -13.37 1.93
C ALA A 79 15.91 -11.94 1.49
N TYR A 80 16.07 -11.65 0.20
CA TYR A 80 15.71 -10.37 -0.39
C TYR A 80 14.22 -10.07 -0.17
N GLU A 81 13.34 -10.99 -0.52
CA GLU A 81 11.90 -10.81 -0.35
C GLU A 81 11.47 -10.67 1.10
N LYS A 82 12.06 -11.46 1.99
CA LYS A 82 11.79 -11.35 3.43
C LYS A 82 12.18 -10.00 3.98
N GLU A 83 13.37 -9.53 3.64
CA GLU A 83 13.87 -8.25 4.12
C GLU A 83 13.05 -7.09 3.56
N LEU A 84 12.72 -7.15 2.29
CA LEU A 84 11.86 -6.16 1.64
C LEU A 84 10.49 -6.07 2.31
N ASN A 85 9.81 -7.18 2.48
CA ASN A 85 8.50 -7.22 3.12
C ASN A 85 8.55 -6.71 4.56
N LYS A 86 9.59 -7.06 5.30
CA LYS A 86 9.79 -6.59 6.66
C LYS A 86 9.90 -5.07 6.72
N HIS A 87 10.69 -4.46 5.85
CA HIS A 87 10.86 -3.01 5.81
C HIS A 87 9.57 -2.30 5.41
N ILE A 88 8.87 -2.81 4.42
CA ILE A 88 7.60 -2.24 3.98
C ILE A 88 6.57 -2.34 5.10
N LEU A 89 6.43 -3.49 5.72
CA LEU A 89 5.45 -3.69 6.81
C LEU A 89 5.76 -2.84 8.05
N THR A 90 7.03 -2.61 8.34
CA THR A 90 7.43 -1.73 9.43
C THR A 90 6.96 -0.29 9.21
N ASN A 91 6.87 0.13 7.95
CA ASN A 91 6.48 1.48 7.56
C ASN A 91 5.08 1.57 6.97
N ILE A 92 4.24 0.57 7.19
CA ILE A 92 2.95 0.45 6.52
C ILE A 92 2.02 1.64 6.74
N LYS A 93 2.02 2.23 7.92
CA LYS A 93 1.18 3.40 8.21
C LYS A 93 1.59 4.61 7.37
N SER A 94 2.89 4.88 7.29
CA SER A 94 3.43 5.96 6.45
C SER A 94 3.14 5.71 4.97
N ILE A 95 3.23 4.46 4.55
CA ILE A 95 2.94 4.06 3.17
C ILE A 95 1.46 4.31 2.85
N CYS A 96 0.55 3.94 3.75
CA CYS A 96 -0.88 4.19 3.57
C CYS A 96 -1.19 5.69 3.48
N GLU A 97 -0.58 6.51 4.33
CA GLU A 97 -0.73 7.96 4.29
C GLU A 97 -0.29 8.53 2.94
N ARG A 98 0.80 8.04 2.39
CA ARG A 98 1.29 8.47 1.08
C ARG A 98 0.40 8.03 -0.06
N ILE A 99 -0.11 6.80 -0.01
CA ILE A 99 -1.05 6.31 -1.02
C ILE A 99 -2.29 7.19 -1.06
N MET A 100 -2.75 7.66 0.10
CA MET A 100 -3.91 8.55 0.18
C MET A 100 -3.65 9.94 -0.42
N GLU A 101 -2.40 10.38 -0.47
CA GLU A 101 -2.01 11.65 -1.11
C GLU A 101 -2.02 11.55 -2.63
N PHE A 102 -1.96 10.36 -3.19
CA PHE A 102 -2.03 10.14 -4.63
C PHE A 102 -3.48 9.90 -5.05
N ASP A 103 -3.84 10.38 -6.22
CA ASP A 103 -5.19 10.17 -6.77
C ASP A 103 -5.47 8.68 -7.06
N GLU A 104 -4.42 7.89 -7.24
CA GLU A 104 -4.53 6.50 -7.64
C GLU A 104 -3.62 5.60 -6.81
N PRO A 105 -4.17 4.56 -6.16
CA PRO A 105 -3.33 3.60 -5.46
C PRO A 105 -2.56 2.71 -6.45
N PRO A 106 -1.36 2.22 -6.05
CA PRO A 106 -0.63 1.25 -6.86
C PRO A 106 -1.43 -0.03 -7.07
N PHE A 107 -1.13 -0.75 -8.15
CA PHE A 107 -1.78 -2.03 -8.45
C PHE A 107 -1.78 -2.97 -7.24
N GLY A 108 -2.96 -3.45 -6.88
CA GLY A 108 -3.17 -4.35 -5.76
C GLY A 108 -3.18 -3.69 -4.38
N MET A 109 -2.86 -2.41 -4.30
CA MET A 109 -2.89 -1.65 -3.04
C MET A 109 -4.21 -0.92 -2.90
N TYR A 110 -4.54 -0.55 -1.67
CA TYR A 110 -5.80 0.12 -1.34
C TYR A 110 -5.55 1.57 -0.96
N SER A 111 -6.54 2.41 -1.28
CA SER A 111 -6.63 3.78 -0.79
C SER A 111 -8.00 4.00 -0.15
N MET A 112 -8.18 5.17 0.43
CA MET A 112 -9.40 5.53 1.15
C MET A 112 -9.85 6.91 0.69
N GLU A 113 -11.15 7.07 0.44
CA GLU A 113 -11.75 8.34 0.06
C GLU A 113 -12.79 8.76 1.07
N GLU A 114 -12.82 10.07 1.35
CA GLU A 114 -13.87 10.69 2.13
C GLU A 114 -15.08 10.96 1.24
N ILE A 115 -16.24 10.56 1.70
CA ILE A 115 -17.50 10.81 0.99
C ILE A 115 -18.50 11.49 1.91
N GLU A 116 -19.45 12.21 1.31
CA GLU A 116 -20.58 12.75 2.03
C GLU A 116 -21.74 11.78 1.92
N ILE A 117 -22.28 11.40 3.07
CA ILE A 117 -23.42 10.48 3.15
C ILE A 117 -24.67 11.28 3.38
N HIS A 118 -25.61 11.16 2.45
CA HIS A 118 -26.94 11.78 2.56
C HIS A 118 -27.89 10.76 3.17
N ILE A 119 -28.46 11.14 4.31
CA ILE A 119 -29.42 10.31 5.02
C ILE A 119 -30.81 10.93 4.88
#